data_31d150dc6739a10936ac46a155666125
#
_entry.id   31d150dc6739a10936ac46a155666125
#
_cell.length_a   1.000
_cell.length_b   1.000
_cell.length_c   1.000
_cell.angle_alpha   90.00
_cell.angle_beta   90.00
_cell.angle_gamma   90.00
#
_symmetry.space_group_name_H-M   'P 1'
#
loop_
_entity.id
_entity.type
_entity.pdbx_description
1 polymer ?
#
loop_
_entity_poly.entity_id
_entity_poly.type
_entity_poly.pdbx_seq_one_letter_code
_entity_poly.pdbx_strand_id
1 'polypeptide(L)'
;MKITENLITYRLKLKNVPGTLGTAISAIGKIGGSMGNIQIIKADKEYKIRDLSVYISSDKQAKDIANALSAIGKDLVEIISVKDKVFELHEKGKIFLSNRISITTFEDLSRVYTPGVAKICVAIKERPELAKEYTIIKNTVAVVTDGTAVLGLGDIGPVAGMPVMEGKAMLFKAFGGIDAFPILLNTKDVDEIVRTVINIAPTFGGINLEDISAPRCFEVEERLKASLKIPVFHDDQHGTAVVCLAALINALKVVKKRLEHVSIVISGAGAAGTSITKILLSAGAKNIVVCDTAGIIYKYRKISI
;
A
#
# COMPACT_ATOMS: atom_id res chain seq x y z
N MET A 1 -9.01 -11.59 11.06
CA MET A 1 -9.59 -10.30 10.64
C MET A 1 -10.46 -10.60 9.44
N LYS A 2 -11.79 -10.48 9.54
CA LYS A 2 -12.65 -10.60 8.36
C LYS A 2 -12.21 -9.51 7.41
N ILE A 3 -11.80 -9.91 6.22
CA ILE A 3 -11.47 -9.04 5.10
C ILE A 3 -12.64 -8.06 4.95
N THR A 4 -12.33 -6.81 4.90
CA THR A 4 -13.19 -5.67 4.66
C THR A 4 -14.33 -6.06 3.71
N GLU A 5 -15.55 -5.95 4.22
CA GLU A 5 -16.75 -6.03 3.40
C GLU A 5 -16.56 -5.07 2.22
N ASN A 6 -16.53 -5.60 1.00
CA ASN A 6 -16.41 -4.76 -0.19
C ASN A 6 -17.66 -3.88 -0.27
N LEU A 7 -17.46 -2.60 -0.52
CA LEU A 7 -18.54 -1.63 -0.62
C LEU A 7 -18.83 -1.32 -2.08
N ILE A 8 -20.01 -1.75 -2.56
CA ILE A 8 -20.47 -1.48 -3.91
C ILE A 8 -21.56 -0.41 -3.86
N THR A 9 -21.50 0.55 -4.74
CA THR A 9 -22.52 1.59 -4.90
C THR A 9 -23.33 1.33 -6.17
N TYR A 10 -24.61 1.07 -5.98
CA TYR A 10 -25.61 0.96 -7.05
C TYR A 10 -26.27 2.32 -7.25
N ARG A 11 -26.05 2.96 -8.40
CA ARG A 11 -26.81 4.14 -8.79
C ARG A 11 -28.09 3.70 -9.47
N LEU A 12 -29.20 3.96 -8.83
CA LEU A 12 -30.53 3.52 -9.29
C LEU A 12 -31.39 4.72 -9.68
N LYS A 13 -32.08 4.61 -10.81
CA LYS A 13 -33.22 5.46 -11.15
C LYS A 13 -34.50 4.74 -10.68
N LEU A 14 -35.16 5.33 -9.73
CA LEU A 14 -36.33 4.77 -9.05
C LEU A 14 -37.56 5.57 -9.42
N LYS A 15 -38.65 4.92 -9.87
CA LYS A 15 -39.91 5.59 -10.08
C LYS A 15 -40.38 6.25 -8.78
N ASN A 16 -40.84 7.50 -8.87
CA ASN A 16 -41.20 8.28 -7.67
C ASN A 16 -42.61 7.91 -7.19
N VAL A 17 -42.82 6.64 -6.82
CA VAL A 17 -44.02 6.15 -6.20
C VAL A 17 -43.71 5.51 -4.85
N PRO A 18 -44.68 5.54 -3.89
CA PRO A 18 -44.48 4.90 -2.59
C PRO A 18 -44.10 3.42 -2.73
N GLY A 19 -43.13 2.97 -1.91
CA GLY A 19 -42.69 1.58 -1.87
C GLY A 19 -41.52 1.21 -2.81
N THR A 20 -41.24 1.95 -3.89
CA THR A 20 -40.22 1.58 -4.88
C THR A 20 -38.83 1.42 -4.24
N LEU A 21 -38.42 2.33 -3.37
CA LEU A 21 -37.14 2.21 -2.65
C LEU A 21 -37.16 0.99 -1.72
N GLY A 22 -38.24 0.75 -1.01
CA GLY A 22 -38.38 -0.42 -0.14
C GLY A 22 -38.24 -1.73 -0.90
N THR A 23 -38.82 -1.82 -2.10
CA THR A 23 -38.70 -2.99 -2.99
C THR A 23 -37.22 -3.22 -3.38
N ALA A 24 -36.50 -2.16 -3.77
CA ALA A 24 -35.06 -2.26 -4.11
C ALA A 24 -34.24 -2.73 -2.91
N ILE A 25 -34.44 -2.13 -1.73
CA ILE A 25 -33.72 -2.52 -0.50
C ILE A 25 -34.05 -3.96 -0.11
N SER A 26 -35.30 -4.38 -0.22
CA SER A 26 -35.71 -5.75 0.07
C SER A 26 -35.06 -6.76 -0.88
N ALA A 27 -34.92 -6.42 -2.15
CA ALA A 27 -34.23 -7.26 -3.12
C ALA A 27 -32.75 -7.45 -2.76
N ILE A 28 -32.05 -6.36 -2.36
CA ILE A 28 -30.67 -6.40 -1.88
C ILE A 28 -30.56 -7.30 -0.62
N GLY A 29 -31.45 -7.09 0.36
CA GLY A 29 -31.44 -7.85 1.61
C GLY A 29 -31.68 -9.35 1.43
N LYS A 30 -32.54 -9.75 0.48
CA LYS A 30 -32.80 -11.16 0.14
C LYS A 30 -31.56 -11.90 -0.38
N ILE A 31 -30.64 -11.18 -1.01
CA ILE A 31 -29.36 -11.73 -1.48
C ILE A 31 -28.27 -11.63 -0.38
N GLY A 32 -28.61 -11.14 0.82
CA GLY A 32 -27.69 -11.00 1.93
C GLY A 32 -26.79 -9.76 1.87
N GLY A 33 -27.11 -8.77 1.03
CA GLY A 33 -26.44 -7.47 1.00
C GLY A 33 -26.80 -6.66 2.24
N SER A 34 -25.78 -6.09 2.92
CA SER A 34 -25.97 -5.19 4.05
C SER A 34 -25.96 -3.74 3.59
N MET A 35 -27.02 -2.99 3.93
CA MET A 35 -27.15 -1.60 3.49
C MET A 35 -26.18 -0.68 4.24
N GLY A 36 -25.47 0.12 3.48
CA GLY A 36 -24.70 1.27 3.96
C GLY A 36 -25.47 2.58 3.75
N ASN A 37 -24.80 3.57 3.17
CA ASN A 37 -25.38 4.89 2.93
C ASN A 37 -26.41 4.88 1.77
N ILE A 38 -27.44 5.72 1.90
CA ILE A 38 -28.43 6.00 0.84
C ILE A 38 -28.41 7.50 0.57
N GLN A 39 -28.01 7.90 -0.64
CA GLN A 39 -27.91 9.31 -1.02
C GLN A 39 -28.85 9.63 -2.18
N ILE A 40 -29.56 10.75 -2.12
CA ILE A 40 -30.32 11.28 -3.24
C ILE A 40 -29.37 12.11 -4.10
N ILE A 41 -29.25 11.75 -5.38
CA ILE A 41 -28.46 12.47 -6.38
C ILE A 41 -29.35 13.46 -7.15
N LYS A 42 -30.54 13.02 -7.54
CA LYS A 42 -31.54 13.85 -8.24
C LYS A 42 -32.94 13.39 -7.85
N ALA A 43 -33.86 14.34 -7.76
CA ALA A 43 -35.26 14.04 -7.53
C ALA A 43 -36.13 14.94 -8.41
N ASP A 44 -37.08 14.34 -9.09
CA ASP A 44 -38.16 15.05 -9.80
C ASP A 44 -39.51 14.37 -9.56
N LYS A 45 -40.55 14.80 -10.31
CA LYS A 45 -41.91 14.29 -10.13
C LYS A 45 -42.08 12.84 -10.56
N GLU A 46 -41.31 12.38 -11.55
CA GLU A 46 -41.48 11.06 -12.16
C GLU A 46 -40.54 10.03 -11.55
N TYR A 47 -39.29 10.43 -11.22
CA TYR A 47 -38.25 9.53 -10.69
C TYR A 47 -37.34 10.19 -9.71
N LYS A 48 -36.61 9.36 -8.97
CA LYS A 48 -35.48 9.76 -8.11
C LYS A 48 -34.24 8.95 -8.48
N ILE A 49 -33.09 9.63 -8.65
CA ILE A 49 -31.82 8.95 -8.77
C ILE A 49 -31.18 8.89 -7.39
N ARG A 50 -30.83 7.68 -6.96
CA ARG A 50 -30.22 7.44 -5.66
C ARG A 50 -28.98 6.57 -5.80
N ASP A 51 -27.97 6.85 -4.98
CA ASP A 51 -26.85 5.96 -4.73
C ASP A 51 -27.14 5.13 -3.47
N LEU A 52 -27.13 3.81 -3.64
CA LEU A 52 -27.28 2.84 -2.57
C LEU A 52 -25.93 2.13 -2.39
N SER A 53 -25.28 2.38 -1.27
CA SER A 53 -24.05 1.67 -0.91
C SER A 53 -24.39 0.38 -0.17
N VAL A 54 -23.80 -0.72 -0.61
CA VAL A 54 -24.09 -2.07 -0.11
C VAL A 54 -22.80 -2.78 0.24
N TYR A 55 -22.67 -3.25 1.47
CA TYR A 55 -21.59 -4.14 1.89
C TYR A 55 -21.86 -5.55 1.38
N ILE A 56 -20.87 -6.14 0.73
CA ILE A 56 -20.94 -7.46 0.11
C ILE A 56 -19.77 -8.34 0.57
N SER A 57 -19.96 -9.64 0.50
CA SER A 57 -18.95 -10.66 0.87
C SER A 57 -18.15 -11.18 -0.32
N SER A 58 -18.60 -10.93 -1.55
CA SER A 58 -17.94 -11.39 -2.78
C SER A 58 -18.44 -10.68 -4.03
N ASP A 59 -17.64 -10.67 -5.09
CA ASP A 59 -18.03 -10.13 -6.42
C ASP A 59 -19.21 -10.89 -7.03
N LYS A 60 -19.37 -12.18 -6.71
CA LYS A 60 -20.55 -12.95 -7.10
C LYS A 60 -21.80 -12.35 -6.49
N GLN A 61 -21.78 -12.05 -5.19
CA GLN A 61 -22.93 -11.43 -4.51
C GLN A 61 -23.28 -10.06 -5.12
N ALA A 62 -22.28 -9.26 -5.53
CA ALA A 62 -22.53 -7.99 -6.22
C ALA A 62 -23.33 -8.21 -7.53
N LYS A 63 -22.94 -9.21 -8.32
CA LYS A 63 -23.63 -9.57 -9.55
C LYS A 63 -25.05 -10.09 -9.29
N ASP A 64 -25.21 -10.92 -8.28
CA ASP A 64 -26.52 -11.48 -7.89
C ASP A 64 -27.49 -10.36 -7.43
N ILE A 65 -26.99 -9.36 -6.69
CA ILE A 65 -27.74 -8.17 -6.30
C ILE A 65 -28.13 -7.34 -7.53
N ALA A 66 -27.22 -7.11 -8.47
CA ALA A 66 -27.52 -6.39 -9.71
C ALA A 66 -28.61 -7.11 -10.52
N ASN A 67 -28.55 -8.43 -10.62
CA ASN A 67 -29.57 -9.24 -11.27
C ASN A 67 -30.92 -9.14 -10.56
N ALA A 68 -30.94 -9.21 -9.23
CA ALA A 68 -32.17 -9.08 -8.44
C ALA A 68 -32.81 -7.69 -8.58
N LEU A 69 -32.01 -6.62 -8.61
CA LEU A 69 -32.51 -5.27 -8.87
C LEU A 69 -33.08 -5.13 -10.29
N SER A 70 -32.39 -5.69 -11.28
CA SER A 70 -32.87 -5.67 -12.68
C SER A 70 -34.16 -6.45 -12.88
N ALA A 71 -34.37 -7.52 -12.12
CA ALA A 71 -35.58 -8.34 -12.16
C ALA A 71 -36.87 -7.63 -11.66
N ILE A 72 -36.71 -6.52 -10.91
CA ILE A 72 -37.86 -5.69 -10.48
C ILE A 72 -38.55 -5.04 -11.70
N GLY A 73 -37.80 -4.79 -12.76
CA GLY A 73 -38.27 -4.18 -14.01
C GLY A 73 -37.88 -2.70 -14.11
N LYS A 74 -37.43 -2.32 -15.32
CA LYS A 74 -36.90 -0.97 -15.62
C LYS A 74 -37.91 0.16 -15.37
N ASP A 75 -39.20 -0.13 -15.43
CA ASP A 75 -40.23 0.86 -15.17
C ASP A 75 -40.25 1.33 -13.70
N LEU A 76 -39.81 0.49 -12.78
CA LEU A 76 -39.73 0.80 -11.34
C LEU A 76 -38.30 1.09 -10.88
N VAL A 77 -37.36 0.24 -11.27
CA VAL A 77 -35.97 0.29 -10.85
C VAL A 77 -35.04 0.06 -12.04
N GLU A 78 -34.29 1.06 -12.41
CA GLU A 78 -33.26 0.98 -13.46
C GLU A 78 -31.90 1.19 -12.84
N ILE A 79 -30.94 0.29 -13.10
CA ILE A 79 -29.53 0.45 -12.69
C ILE A 79 -28.86 1.37 -13.70
N ILE A 80 -28.43 2.56 -13.26
CA ILE A 80 -27.67 3.50 -14.09
C ILE A 80 -26.17 3.10 -14.10
N SER A 81 -25.63 2.79 -12.93
CA SER A 81 -24.23 2.34 -12.81
C SER A 81 -24.02 1.52 -11.54
N VAL A 82 -23.00 0.67 -11.58
CA VAL A 82 -22.51 -0.08 -10.43
C VAL A 82 -21.03 0.30 -10.26
N LYS A 83 -20.67 0.77 -9.08
CA LYS A 83 -19.30 1.19 -8.78
C LYS A 83 -18.77 0.44 -7.57
N ASP A 84 -17.58 -0.12 -7.71
CA ASP A 84 -16.81 -0.63 -6.60
C ASP A 84 -16.06 0.54 -5.96
N LYS A 85 -16.23 0.71 -4.65
CA LYS A 85 -15.60 1.82 -3.92
C LYS A 85 -14.08 1.74 -3.92
N VAL A 86 -13.52 0.54 -3.96
CA VAL A 86 -12.06 0.35 -4.04
C VAL A 86 -11.55 0.86 -5.38
N PHE A 87 -12.17 0.47 -6.50
CA PHE A 87 -11.78 0.96 -7.83
C PHE A 87 -11.98 2.48 -7.94
N GLU A 88 -13.09 3.02 -7.44
CA GLU A 88 -13.35 4.47 -7.45
C GLU A 88 -12.23 5.26 -6.72
N LEU A 89 -11.76 4.76 -5.57
CA LEU A 89 -10.68 5.40 -4.80
C LEU A 89 -9.31 5.29 -5.48
N HIS A 90 -9.15 4.41 -6.46
CA HIS A 90 -7.92 4.26 -7.23
C HIS A 90 -7.97 4.94 -8.61
N GLU A 91 -9.11 5.49 -9.02
CA GLU A 91 -9.22 6.23 -10.28
C GLU A 91 -8.21 7.37 -10.33
N LYS A 92 -7.39 7.41 -11.40
CA LYS A 92 -6.31 8.40 -11.64
C LYS A 92 -5.14 8.35 -10.65
N GLY A 93 -5.01 7.24 -9.92
CA GLY A 93 -3.97 7.07 -8.89
C GLY A 93 -4.32 7.75 -7.56
N LYS A 94 -3.51 7.50 -6.55
CA LYS A 94 -3.73 7.97 -5.17
C LYS A 94 -2.79 9.11 -4.76
N ILE A 95 -1.78 9.40 -5.57
CA ILE A 95 -0.78 10.45 -5.33
C ILE A 95 -0.67 11.37 -6.52
N PHE A 96 -0.28 12.61 -6.28
CA PHE A 96 0.04 13.60 -7.31
C PHE A 96 1.13 14.54 -6.82
N LEU A 97 1.83 15.17 -7.76
CA LEU A 97 2.83 16.20 -7.46
C LEU A 97 2.17 17.59 -7.45
N SER A 98 2.58 18.41 -6.53
CA SER A 98 2.09 19.79 -6.40
C SER A 98 3.26 20.74 -6.14
N ASN A 99 3.20 21.92 -6.72
CA ASN A 99 4.18 22.97 -6.47
C ASN A 99 4.00 23.57 -5.08
N ARG A 100 5.12 23.85 -4.40
CA ARG A 100 5.11 24.63 -3.13
C ARG A 100 4.98 26.12 -3.36
N ILE A 101 5.35 26.59 -4.54
CA ILE A 101 5.40 28.01 -4.93
C ILE A 101 4.52 28.19 -6.13
N SER A 102 3.65 29.20 -6.09
CA SER A 102 2.87 29.61 -7.24
C SER A 102 3.72 30.52 -8.15
N ILE A 103 3.62 30.33 -9.45
CA ILE A 103 4.22 31.21 -10.47
C ILE A 103 3.09 32.01 -11.07
N THR A 104 3.03 33.31 -10.76
CA THR A 104 1.96 34.22 -11.20
C THR A 104 2.48 35.34 -12.08
N THR A 105 3.78 35.64 -12.01
CA THR A 105 4.43 36.70 -12.77
C THR A 105 5.67 36.20 -13.48
N PHE A 106 6.13 36.97 -14.48
CA PHE A 106 7.42 36.70 -15.13
C PHE A 106 8.60 36.85 -14.16
N GLU A 107 8.47 37.72 -13.19
CA GLU A 107 9.47 37.90 -12.14
C GLU A 107 9.57 36.65 -11.25
N ASP A 108 8.45 36.03 -10.86
CA ASP A 108 8.44 34.76 -10.12
C ASP A 108 9.15 33.68 -10.95
N LEU A 109 8.80 33.54 -12.22
CA LEU A 109 9.41 32.57 -13.12
C LEU A 109 10.92 32.76 -13.21
N SER A 110 11.40 34.01 -13.34
CA SER A 110 12.83 34.31 -13.44
C SER A 110 13.61 33.98 -12.18
N ARG A 111 12.96 34.06 -11.02
CA ARG A 111 13.56 33.73 -9.71
C ARG A 111 13.61 32.23 -9.45
N VAL A 112 12.52 31.49 -9.77
CA VAL A 112 12.43 30.05 -9.46
C VAL A 112 13.01 29.17 -10.54
N TYR A 113 13.19 29.68 -11.76
CA TYR A 113 13.76 28.96 -12.89
C TYR A 113 14.94 29.75 -13.49
N THR A 114 14.88 30.11 -14.77
CA THR A 114 15.99 30.77 -15.45
C THR A 114 15.80 32.30 -15.45
N PRO A 115 16.82 33.11 -15.02
CA PRO A 115 18.20 32.74 -14.64
C PRO A 115 18.43 32.46 -13.14
N GLY A 116 17.47 32.75 -12.27
CA GLY A 116 17.64 32.77 -10.80
C GLY A 116 18.13 31.44 -10.21
N VAL A 117 17.61 30.31 -10.72
CA VAL A 117 17.98 28.95 -10.26
C VAL A 117 19.49 28.67 -10.38
N ALA A 118 20.19 29.30 -11.36
CA ALA A 118 21.63 29.11 -11.53
C ALA A 118 22.43 29.47 -10.28
N LYS A 119 21.98 30.49 -9.53
CA LYS A 119 22.62 30.87 -8.26
C LYS A 119 22.59 29.74 -7.23
N ILE A 120 21.48 29.04 -7.14
CA ILE A 120 21.31 27.89 -6.23
C ILE A 120 22.17 26.71 -6.70
N CYS A 121 22.20 26.43 -8.00
CA CYS A 121 23.05 25.38 -8.57
C CYS A 121 24.53 25.59 -8.27
N VAL A 122 25.02 26.83 -8.41
CA VAL A 122 26.42 27.18 -8.07
C VAL A 122 26.67 26.99 -6.58
N ALA A 123 25.78 27.46 -5.72
CA ALA A 123 25.91 27.30 -4.27
C ALA A 123 25.98 25.83 -3.85
N ILE A 124 25.13 24.98 -4.44
CA ILE A 124 25.13 23.52 -4.17
C ILE A 124 26.41 22.86 -4.71
N LYS A 125 26.92 23.30 -5.89
CA LYS A 125 28.19 22.80 -6.43
C LYS A 125 29.34 23.07 -5.49
N GLU A 126 29.38 24.26 -4.88
CA GLU A 126 30.42 24.67 -3.94
C GLU A 126 30.26 24.00 -2.57
N ARG A 127 29.01 23.80 -2.13
CA ARG A 127 28.65 23.20 -0.84
C ARG A 127 27.53 22.19 -1.02
N PRO A 128 27.86 20.90 -1.33
CA PRO A 128 26.86 19.88 -1.64
C PRO A 128 25.79 19.63 -0.55
N GLU A 129 26.10 19.91 0.71
CA GLU A 129 25.14 19.78 1.82
C GLU A 129 23.92 20.70 1.67
N LEU A 130 24.07 21.82 0.97
CA LEU A 130 22.97 22.75 0.69
C LEU A 130 21.86 22.14 -0.18
N ALA A 131 22.15 21.06 -0.90
CA ALA A 131 21.11 20.32 -1.64
C ALA A 131 19.97 19.86 -0.72
N LYS A 132 20.27 19.49 0.53
CA LYS A 132 19.27 19.09 1.51
C LYS A 132 18.39 20.25 2.02
N GLU A 133 18.88 21.48 1.90
CA GLU A 133 18.18 22.68 2.32
C GLU A 133 17.34 23.29 1.21
N TYR A 134 17.92 23.39 0.01
CA TYR A 134 17.29 24.09 -1.12
C TYR A 134 16.61 23.21 -2.14
N THR A 135 16.52 21.89 -1.89
CA THR A 135 15.79 20.95 -2.74
C THR A 135 14.89 20.03 -1.92
N ILE A 136 14.10 19.22 -2.61
CA ILE A 136 13.23 18.22 -1.98
C ILE A 136 13.97 17.00 -1.44
N ILE A 137 15.27 16.84 -1.76
CA ILE A 137 16.07 15.61 -1.47
C ILE A 137 15.93 15.17 -0.01
N LYS A 138 16.04 16.11 0.95
CA LYS A 138 15.98 15.77 2.39
C LYS A 138 14.71 15.06 2.80
N ASN A 139 13.58 15.36 2.13
CA ASN A 139 12.25 14.89 2.51
C ASN A 139 11.67 13.89 1.52
N THR A 140 12.47 13.29 0.65
CA THR A 140 11.98 12.35 -0.35
C THR A 140 12.51 10.94 -0.13
N VAL A 141 11.66 9.93 -0.40
CA VAL A 141 11.99 8.51 -0.34
C VAL A 141 11.60 7.82 -1.64
N ALA A 142 12.50 7.01 -2.19
CA ALA A 142 12.14 6.08 -3.27
C ALA A 142 11.51 4.82 -2.66
N VAL A 143 10.30 4.46 -3.11
CA VAL A 143 9.66 3.17 -2.82
C VAL A 143 9.95 2.26 -4.01
N VAL A 144 10.95 1.38 -3.86
CA VAL A 144 11.50 0.56 -4.93
C VAL A 144 10.96 -0.85 -4.85
N THR A 145 10.45 -1.36 -5.97
CA THR A 145 9.93 -2.73 -6.09
C THR A 145 10.24 -3.35 -7.45
N ASP A 146 10.36 -4.67 -7.49
CA ASP A 146 10.31 -5.48 -8.72
C ASP A 146 8.97 -6.25 -8.85
N GLY A 147 8.08 -6.11 -7.88
CA GLY A 147 6.75 -6.70 -7.87
C GLY A 147 6.71 -8.22 -7.72
N THR A 148 7.76 -8.82 -7.11
CA THR A 148 7.90 -10.29 -7.01
C THR A 148 7.32 -10.90 -5.73
N ALA A 149 6.90 -10.09 -4.76
CA ALA A 149 6.35 -10.57 -3.49
C ALA A 149 5.17 -9.71 -2.98
N VAL A 150 4.28 -9.32 -3.89
CA VAL A 150 3.20 -8.36 -3.61
C VAL A 150 2.10 -9.00 -2.77
N LEU A 151 1.91 -8.52 -1.54
CA LEU A 151 0.89 -8.98 -0.58
C LEU A 151 0.84 -10.52 -0.47
N GLY A 152 -0.31 -11.14 -0.65
CA GLY A 152 -0.47 -12.59 -0.75
C GLY A 152 -0.56 -13.10 -2.20
N LEU A 153 -0.33 -12.23 -3.18
CA LEU A 153 -0.48 -12.53 -4.62
C LEU A 153 0.80 -13.10 -5.25
N GLY A 154 1.96 -12.89 -4.59
CA GLY A 154 3.26 -13.34 -5.08
C GLY A 154 3.81 -12.46 -6.20
N ASP A 155 4.37 -13.11 -7.22
CA ASP A 155 5.01 -12.43 -8.37
C ASP A 155 3.97 -12.01 -9.40
N ILE A 156 3.50 -10.78 -9.30
CA ILE A 156 2.55 -10.18 -10.24
C ILE A 156 3.19 -9.13 -11.16
N GLY A 157 4.49 -8.90 -10.99
CA GLY A 157 5.26 -7.93 -11.74
C GLY A 157 5.10 -6.47 -11.25
N PRO A 158 6.03 -5.60 -11.67
CA PRO A 158 6.14 -4.26 -11.11
C PRO A 158 4.91 -3.37 -11.38
N VAL A 159 4.35 -3.41 -12.59
CA VAL A 159 3.22 -2.54 -12.96
C VAL A 159 1.95 -2.88 -12.17
N ALA A 160 1.66 -4.18 -11.98
CA ALA A 160 0.52 -4.61 -11.18
C ALA A 160 0.71 -4.30 -9.68
N GLY A 161 1.96 -4.15 -9.21
CA GLY A 161 2.31 -3.70 -7.86
C GLY A 161 2.13 -2.20 -7.62
N MET A 162 1.99 -1.37 -8.67
CA MET A 162 1.90 0.09 -8.54
C MET A 162 0.85 0.58 -7.53
N PRO A 163 -0.39 0.04 -7.48
CA PRO A 163 -1.37 0.48 -6.48
C PRO A 163 -0.91 0.30 -5.03
N VAL A 164 -0.12 -0.73 -4.74
CA VAL A 164 0.47 -0.95 -3.41
C VAL A 164 1.54 0.10 -3.12
N MET A 165 2.41 0.39 -4.10
CA MET A 165 3.48 1.40 -3.96
C MET A 165 2.92 2.81 -3.78
N GLU A 166 1.85 3.17 -4.46
CA GLU A 166 1.12 4.42 -4.20
C GLU A 166 0.52 4.44 -2.79
N GLY A 167 -0.04 3.32 -2.33
CA GLY A 167 -0.50 3.17 -0.94
C GLY A 167 0.63 3.42 0.06
N LYS A 168 1.81 2.82 -0.16
CA LYS A 168 3.00 3.06 0.67
C LYS A 168 3.40 4.54 0.66
N ALA A 169 3.43 5.18 -0.50
CA ALA A 169 3.73 6.61 -0.62
C ALA A 169 2.72 7.48 0.16
N MET A 170 1.42 7.16 0.10
CA MET A 170 0.40 7.82 0.92
C MET A 170 0.67 7.68 2.42
N LEU A 171 1.06 6.49 2.90
CA LEU A 171 1.37 6.26 4.32
C LEU A 171 2.60 7.06 4.76
N PHE A 172 3.66 7.13 3.93
CA PHE A 172 4.80 8.00 4.20
C PHE A 172 4.38 9.46 4.37
N LYS A 173 3.49 9.95 3.50
CA LYS A 173 2.98 11.32 3.58
C LYS A 173 2.09 11.54 4.80
N ALA A 174 1.11 10.67 5.01
CA ALA A 174 0.09 10.84 6.04
C ALA A 174 0.68 10.73 7.46
N PHE A 175 1.62 9.82 7.69
CA PHE A 175 2.15 9.55 9.02
C PHE A 175 3.53 10.16 9.28
N GLY A 176 4.33 10.37 8.24
CA GLY A 176 5.70 10.89 8.36
C GLY A 176 5.91 12.28 7.76
N GLY A 177 4.95 12.82 7.03
CA GLY A 177 5.12 14.07 6.28
C GLY A 177 6.14 13.97 5.12
N ILE A 178 6.57 12.74 4.78
CA ILE A 178 7.60 12.45 3.79
C ILE A 178 6.97 12.28 2.41
N ASP A 179 7.59 12.86 1.39
CA ASP A 179 7.20 12.71 -0.01
C ASP A 179 7.86 11.47 -0.59
N ALA A 180 7.08 10.44 -0.92
CA ALA A 180 7.61 9.18 -1.44
C ALA A 180 7.20 8.97 -2.90
N PHE A 181 8.13 8.39 -3.69
CA PHE A 181 7.95 8.13 -5.12
C PHE A 181 8.05 6.64 -5.40
N PRO A 182 7.02 6.01 -6.00
CA PRO A 182 7.11 4.66 -6.52
C PRO A 182 8.14 4.56 -7.66
N ILE A 183 9.04 3.60 -7.53
CA ILE A 183 10.05 3.25 -8.54
C ILE A 183 9.90 1.77 -8.86
N LEU A 184 9.31 1.49 -10.02
CA LEU A 184 9.02 0.13 -10.48
C LEU A 184 10.16 -0.34 -11.38
N LEU A 185 10.81 -1.44 -11.02
CA LEU A 185 11.93 -2.01 -11.78
C LEU A 185 11.48 -3.22 -12.59
N ASN A 186 11.68 -3.17 -13.90
CA ASN A 186 11.37 -4.29 -14.79
C ASN A 186 12.56 -5.25 -14.90
N THR A 187 13.10 -5.65 -13.76
CA THR A 187 14.19 -6.63 -13.67
C THR A 187 14.12 -7.36 -12.33
N LYS A 188 14.58 -8.62 -12.33
CA LYS A 188 14.75 -9.45 -11.13
C LYS A 188 16.23 -9.71 -10.83
N ASP A 189 17.11 -9.16 -11.64
CA ASP A 189 18.56 -9.29 -11.46
C ASP A 189 19.05 -8.39 -10.34
N VAL A 190 19.75 -8.95 -9.35
CA VAL A 190 20.22 -8.24 -8.18
C VAL A 190 21.22 -7.13 -8.54
N ASP A 191 22.11 -7.38 -9.50
CA ASP A 191 23.12 -6.41 -9.92
C ASP A 191 22.46 -5.20 -10.61
N GLU A 192 21.45 -5.46 -11.44
CA GLU A 192 20.69 -4.40 -12.10
C GLU A 192 19.87 -3.58 -11.11
N ILE A 193 19.19 -4.24 -10.16
CA ILE A 193 18.43 -3.55 -9.09
C ILE A 193 19.37 -2.64 -8.31
N VAL A 194 20.47 -3.19 -7.78
CA VAL A 194 21.44 -2.44 -6.95
C VAL A 194 22.02 -1.26 -7.73
N ARG A 195 22.48 -1.50 -8.97
CA ARG A 195 23.06 -0.45 -9.82
C ARG A 195 22.04 0.65 -10.12
N THR A 196 20.79 0.28 -10.44
CA THR A 196 19.73 1.26 -10.72
C THR A 196 19.44 2.12 -9.51
N VAL A 197 19.28 1.51 -8.34
CA VAL A 197 19.00 2.25 -7.10
C VAL A 197 20.14 3.18 -6.72
N ILE A 198 21.41 2.75 -6.87
CA ILE A 198 22.56 3.61 -6.65
C ILE A 198 22.54 4.83 -7.58
N ASN A 199 22.22 4.64 -8.85
CA ASN A 199 22.21 5.71 -9.84
C ASN A 199 21.11 6.76 -9.59
N ILE A 200 19.95 6.37 -9.05
CA ILE A 200 18.85 7.31 -8.74
C ILE A 200 18.95 7.88 -7.31
N ALA A 201 19.74 7.29 -6.45
CA ALA A 201 19.85 7.66 -5.04
C ALA A 201 20.15 9.16 -4.78
N PRO A 202 20.89 9.90 -5.66
CA PRO A 202 21.10 11.33 -5.46
C PRO A 202 19.83 12.18 -5.36
N THR A 203 18.68 11.69 -5.87
CA THR A 203 17.38 12.37 -5.78
C THR A 203 16.71 12.24 -4.41
N PHE A 204 17.14 11.27 -3.58
CA PHE A 204 16.40 10.84 -2.41
C PHE A 204 17.17 11.02 -1.10
N GLY A 205 16.40 11.27 -0.02
CA GLY A 205 16.91 11.23 1.35
C GLY A 205 16.91 9.83 1.97
N GLY A 206 16.23 8.87 1.34
CA GLY A 206 16.17 7.47 1.77
C GLY A 206 15.59 6.55 0.69
N ILE A 207 15.82 5.25 0.88
CA ILE A 207 15.33 4.18 0.02
C ILE A 207 14.48 3.22 0.86
N ASN A 208 13.25 3.01 0.46
CA ASN A 208 12.40 1.93 0.95
C ASN A 208 12.29 0.85 -0.12
N LEU A 209 12.79 -0.34 0.17
CA LEU A 209 12.58 -1.53 -0.65
C LEU A 209 11.24 -2.15 -0.26
N GLU A 210 10.41 -2.54 -1.22
CA GLU A 210 9.07 -3.06 -1.01
C GLU A 210 8.79 -4.23 -1.94
N ASP A 211 8.15 -5.28 -1.43
CA ASP A 211 7.64 -6.41 -2.23
C ASP A 211 8.70 -7.09 -3.12
N ILE A 212 9.97 -7.12 -2.70
CA ILE A 212 11.06 -7.86 -3.34
C ILE A 212 11.17 -9.23 -2.66
N SER A 213 11.06 -10.31 -3.43
CA SER A 213 11.04 -11.67 -2.89
C SER A 213 12.34 -12.09 -2.21
N ALA A 214 12.21 -12.85 -1.12
CA ALA A 214 13.34 -13.57 -0.54
C ALA A 214 13.78 -14.73 -1.48
N PRO A 215 15.09 -15.12 -1.53
CA PRO A 215 16.18 -14.56 -0.72
C PRO A 215 16.83 -13.29 -1.27
N ARG A 216 16.50 -12.86 -2.51
CA ARG A 216 17.14 -11.73 -3.20
C ARG A 216 17.06 -10.40 -2.42
N CYS A 217 15.95 -10.16 -1.74
CA CYS A 217 15.75 -8.94 -0.95
C CYS A 217 16.83 -8.73 0.10
N PHE A 218 17.40 -9.79 0.68
CA PHE A 218 18.47 -9.69 1.67
C PHE A 218 19.75 -9.14 1.05
N GLU A 219 20.15 -9.71 -0.09
CA GLU A 219 21.34 -9.29 -0.81
C GLU A 219 21.22 -7.86 -1.35
N VAL A 220 20.06 -7.53 -1.95
CA VAL A 220 19.79 -6.17 -2.45
C VAL A 220 19.94 -5.15 -1.32
N GLU A 221 19.31 -5.39 -0.18
CA GLU A 221 19.36 -4.47 0.96
C GLU A 221 20.79 -4.32 1.51
N GLU A 222 21.51 -5.43 1.73
CA GLU A 222 22.87 -5.42 2.26
C GLU A 222 23.81 -4.65 1.35
N ARG A 223 23.77 -4.90 0.05
CA ARG A 223 24.63 -4.23 -0.93
C ARG A 223 24.33 -2.73 -1.05
N LEU A 224 23.07 -2.34 -1.00
CA LEU A 224 22.67 -0.93 -1.00
C LEU A 224 23.08 -0.21 0.28
N LYS A 225 22.94 -0.84 1.45
CA LYS A 225 23.43 -0.30 2.72
C LYS A 225 24.94 -0.09 2.74
N ALA A 226 25.69 -0.99 2.12
CA ALA A 226 27.15 -0.87 1.98
C ALA A 226 27.57 0.26 1.01
N SER A 227 26.75 0.55 0.01
CA SER A 227 27.08 1.48 -1.08
C SER A 227 26.56 2.90 -0.86
N LEU A 228 25.47 3.08 -0.11
CA LEU A 228 24.79 4.35 0.05
C LEU A 228 25.00 4.95 1.45
N LYS A 229 25.07 6.29 1.52
CA LYS A 229 25.17 7.06 2.79
C LYS A 229 23.80 7.51 3.30
N ILE A 230 22.72 7.22 2.58
CA ILE A 230 21.34 7.49 2.98
C ILE A 230 20.72 6.22 3.57
N PRO A 231 19.68 6.31 4.41
CA PRO A 231 18.97 5.14 4.93
C PRO A 231 18.45 4.25 3.82
N VAL A 232 18.65 2.93 3.96
CA VAL A 232 18.07 1.89 3.13
C VAL A 232 17.31 0.95 4.05
N PHE A 233 16.05 0.70 3.76
CA PHE A 233 15.12 -0.06 4.58
C PHE A 233 14.26 -0.97 3.71
N HIS A 234 14.13 -2.24 4.09
CA HIS A 234 13.19 -3.18 3.46
C HIS A 234 12.03 -3.44 4.42
N ASP A 235 10.85 -2.94 4.07
CA ASP A 235 9.71 -2.93 4.99
C ASP A 235 9.22 -4.33 5.35
N ASP A 236 9.12 -5.23 4.38
CA ASP A 236 8.70 -6.63 4.62
C ASP A 236 9.60 -7.37 5.60
N GLN A 237 10.87 -6.96 5.71
CA GLN A 237 11.79 -7.47 6.71
C GLN A 237 11.60 -6.74 8.04
N HIS A 238 11.92 -5.47 8.06
CA HIS A 238 12.15 -4.72 9.31
C HIS A 238 10.87 -4.11 9.88
N GLY A 239 9.96 -3.61 9.04
CA GLY A 239 8.67 -3.07 9.49
C GLY A 239 7.84 -4.16 10.16
N THR A 240 7.70 -5.30 9.50
CA THR A 240 7.00 -6.47 10.05
C THR A 240 7.65 -6.98 11.33
N ALA A 241 8.99 -7.02 11.40
CA ALA A 241 9.70 -7.46 12.59
C ALA A 241 9.47 -6.52 13.80
N VAL A 242 9.50 -5.21 13.58
CA VAL A 242 9.25 -4.20 14.62
C VAL A 242 7.85 -4.32 15.20
N VAL A 243 6.81 -4.38 14.36
CA VAL A 243 5.42 -4.48 14.84
C VAL A 243 5.14 -5.82 15.52
N CYS A 244 5.76 -6.90 15.04
CA CYS A 244 5.66 -8.22 15.66
C CYS A 244 6.27 -8.23 17.08
N LEU A 245 7.48 -7.68 17.24
CA LEU A 245 8.12 -7.56 18.55
C LEU A 245 7.29 -6.68 19.48
N ALA A 246 6.78 -5.54 19.02
CA ALA A 246 5.94 -4.64 19.81
C ALA A 246 4.67 -5.35 20.30
N ALA A 247 4.00 -6.10 19.41
CA ALA A 247 2.82 -6.88 19.77
C ALA A 247 3.15 -7.98 20.79
N LEU A 248 4.25 -8.70 20.58
CA LEU A 248 4.67 -9.79 21.51
C LEU A 248 5.01 -9.24 22.89
N ILE A 249 5.74 -8.13 22.99
CA ILE A 249 6.06 -7.48 24.28
C ILE A 249 4.77 -7.15 25.05
N ASN A 250 3.76 -6.60 24.37
CA ASN A 250 2.49 -6.26 25.02
C ASN A 250 1.66 -7.51 25.37
N ALA A 251 1.64 -8.52 24.51
CA ALA A 251 0.98 -9.79 24.81
C ALA A 251 1.60 -10.47 26.05
N LEU A 252 2.93 -10.47 26.16
CA LEU A 252 3.64 -11.03 27.30
C LEU A 252 3.31 -10.30 28.60
N LYS A 253 3.14 -8.97 28.59
CA LYS A 253 2.67 -8.19 29.74
C LYS A 253 1.28 -8.65 30.19
N VAL A 254 0.35 -8.83 29.25
CA VAL A 254 -1.02 -9.29 29.57
C VAL A 254 -1.02 -10.66 30.25
N VAL A 255 -0.23 -11.59 29.72
CA VAL A 255 -0.16 -12.96 30.27
C VAL A 255 0.89 -13.11 31.40
N LYS A 256 1.53 -12.00 31.82
CA LYS A 256 2.55 -11.96 32.92
C LYS A 256 3.71 -12.94 32.70
N LYS A 257 4.19 -13.05 31.43
CA LYS A 257 5.34 -13.89 31.09
C LYS A 257 6.52 -13.02 30.64
N ARG A 258 7.73 -13.56 30.74
CA ARG A 258 8.94 -12.92 30.27
C ARG A 258 9.40 -13.55 28.95
N LEU A 259 9.97 -12.75 28.06
CA LEU A 259 10.41 -13.18 26.73
C LEU A 259 11.41 -14.34 26.77
N GLU A 260 12.33 -14.32 27.76
CA GLU A 260 13.36 -15.35 27.91
C GLU A 260 12.80 -16.72 28.31
N HIS A 261 11.55 -16.79 28.82
CA HIS A 261 10.93 -18.00 29.35
C HIS A 261 9.84 -18.58 28.46
N VAL A 262 9.59 -17.99 27.29
CA VAL A 262 8.61 -18.52 26.35
C VAL A 262 9.28 -19.28 25.20
N SER A 263 8.59 -20.28 24.69
CA SER A 263 8.97 -20.95 23.44
C SER A 263 8.18 -20.33 22.29
N ILE A 264 8.86 -19.98 21.22
CA ILE A 264 8.31 -19.28 20.06
C ILE A 264 8.47 -20.17 18.84
N VAL A 265 7.39 -20.34 18.08
CA VAL A 265 7.41 -21.03 16.80
C VAL A 265 7.06 -20.00 15.72
N ILE A 266 7.93 -19.87 14.71
CA ILE A 266 7.75 -19.00 13.57
C ILE A 266 7.44 -19.87 12.35
N SER A 267 6.24 -19.77 11.82
CA SER A 267 5.82 -20.48 10.61
C SER A 267 6.03 -19.59 9.40
N GLY A 268 7.08 -19.91 8.63
CA GLY A 268 7.53 -19.15 7.46
C GLY A 268 8.89 -18.52 7.65
N ALA A 269 9.87 -18.91 6.81
CA ALA A 269 11.25 -18.44 6.83
C ALA A 269 11.56 -17.46 5.67
N GLY A 270 10.56 -16.72 5.21
CA GLY A 270 10.71 -15.67 4.20
C GLY A 270 11.33 -14.39 4.78
N ALA A 271 11.17 -13.27 4.08
CA ALA A 271 11.69 -11.97 4.47
C ALA A 271 11.27 -11.59 5.92
N ALA A 272 9.99 -11.64 6.22
CA ALA A 272 9.46 -11.32 7.54
C ALA A 272 9.93 -12.31 8.63
N GLY A 273 9.74 -13.62 8.42
CA GLY A 273 10.08 -14.63 9.44
C GLY A 273 11.56 -14.64 9.83
N THR A 274 12.44 -14.43 8.85
CA THR A 274 13.88 -14.30 9.10
C THR A 274 14.19 -13.06 9.94
N SER A 275 13.60 -11.92 9.63
CA SER A 275 13.85 -10.67 10.35
C SER A 275 13.20 -10.66 11.73
N ILE A 276 11.99 -11.23 11.87
CA ILE A 276 11.34 -11.45 13.17
C ILE A 276 12.23 -12.31 14.06
N THR A 277 12.80 -13.41 13.54
CA THR A 277 13.71 -14.26 14.29
C THR A 277 14.90 -13.47 14.83
N LYS A 278 15.57 -12.68 13.95
CA LYS A 278 16.72 -11.87 14.32
C LYS A 278 16.39 -10.84 15.41
N ILE A 279 15.29 -10.12 15.27
CA ILE A 279 14.92 -9.08 16.25
C ILE A 279 14.51 -9.68 17.59
N LEU A 280 13.81 -10.83 17.60
CA LEU A 280 13.43 -11.53 18.82
C LEU A 280 14.66 -12.07 19.57
N LEU A 281 15.64 -12.63 18.87
CA LEU A 281 16.91 -13.06 19.47
C LEU A 281 17.65 -11.87 20.08
N SER A 282 17.72 -10.74 19.36
CA SER A 282 18.33 -9.51 19.85
C SER A 282 17.60 -8.93 21.08
N ALA A 283 16.28 -9.14 21.18
CA ALA A 283 15.48 -8.71 22.31
C ALA A 283 15.57 -9.67 23.53
N GLY A 284 16.27 -10.82 23.39
CA GLY A 284 16.52 -11.74 24.49
C GLY A 284 15.68 -13.03 24.49
N ALA A 285 14.95 -13.33 23.40
CA ALA A 285 14.28 -14.62 23.27
C ALA A 285 15.32 -15.75 23.17
N LYS A 286 15.11 -16.84 23.91
CA LYS A 286 16.05 -17.96 23.99
C LYS A 286 15.61 -19.20 23.22
N ASN A 287 14.31 -19.44 23.13
CA ASN A 287 13.73 -20.63 22.53
C ASN A 287 12.91 -20.25 21.31
N ILE A 288 13.51 -20.30 20.13
CA ILE A 288 12.83 -20.02 18.85
C ILE A 288 13.02 -21.21 17.92
N VAL A 289 11.92 -21.68 17.37
CA VAL A 289 11.88 -22.67 16.29
C VAL A 289 11.33 -21.98 15.04
N VAL A 290 12.03 -22.09 13.93
CA VAL A 290 11.60 -21.55 12.64
C VAL A 290 11.27 -22.72 11.70
N CYS A 291 10.14 -22.62 11.02
CA CYS A 291 9.68 -23.61 10.04
C CYS A 291 9.53 -22.96 8.66
N ASP A 292 9.74 -23.73 7.64
CA ASP A 292 9.35 -23.42 6.26
C ASP A 292 8.39 -24.51 5.71
N THR A 293 8.15 -24.51 4.40
CA THR A 293 7.28 -25.52 3.75
C THR A 293 7.74 -26.97 3.90
N ALA A 294 9.03 -27.19 4.16
CA ALA A 294 9.62 -28.51 4.39
C ALA A 294 9.75 -28.88 5.89
N GLY A 295 9.23 -28.02 6.81
CA GLY A 295 9.23 -28.26 8.25
C GLY A 295 10.28 -27.45 9.01
N ILE A 296 10.73 -27.95 10.17
CA ILE A 296 11.66 -27.26 11.07
C ILE A 296 13.01 -27.05 10.41
N ILE A 297 13.55 -25.83 10.55
CA ILE A 297 14.90 -25.49 10.09
C ILE A 297 15.91 -25.84 11.19
N TYR A 298 16.92 -26.65 10.86
CA TYR A 298 17.99 -27.03 11.77
C TYR A 298 19.36 -27.14 11.04
N LYS A 299 20.42 -27.08 11.79
CA LYS A 299 21.80 -26.84 11.31
C LYS A 299 22.29 -27.76 10.17
N TYR A 300 21.85 -29.00 10.12
CA TYR A 300 22.31 -30.01 9.13
C TYR A 300 21.17 -30.49 8.23
N ARG A 301 20.07 -29.75 8.15
CA ARG A 301 18.96 -30.11 7.26
C ARG A 301 19.40 -30.09 5.81
N LYS A 302 19.29 -31.22 5.13
CA LYS A 302 19.45 -31.28 3.68
C LYS A 302 18.30 -30.51 3.05
N ILE A 303 18.59 -29.44 2.32
CA ILE A 303 17.62 -28.72 1.53
C ILE A 303 17.41 -29.58 0.27
N SER A 304 16.24 -30.20 0.15
CA SER A 304 15.79 -30.71 -1.15
C SER A 304 15.38 -29.48 -1.96
N ILE A 305 16.20 -29.13 -2.94
CA ILE A 305 15.90 -28.09 -3.94
C ILE A 305 14.86 -28.63 -4.91
#